data_982cd615ef0bd808be43612b69e061c4
#
_entry.id   982cd615ef0bd808be43612b69e061c4
#
_cell.length_a   1.000
_cell.length_b   1.000
_cell.length_c   1.000
_cell.angle_alpha   90.00
_cell.angle_beta   90.00
_cell.angle_gamma   90.00
#
_symmetry.space_group_name_H-M   'P 1'
#
loop_
_entity.id
_entity.type
_entity.pdbx_description
1 polymer ?
#
loop_
_entity_poly.entity_id
_entity_poly.type
_entity_poly.pdbx_seq_one_letter_code
_entity_poly.pdbx_strand_id
1 'polypeptide(L)'
;MSYKVTVIIPSYNSVEFLDSTIDSIKAQSIGFENIEVIIIDDYSTDSTQELINKYCSEYDNIKTYESCKKTGTPGRARNIGISNSESDYIMFLDHDDNYLPDTVEKLYNAITNNNTDIAIGKFQTFGDNYFVTEDWITEDVVLNSIDENLLFFSINNVWRMIFPKEFLLEHEISFPEGVFAEDLTFMVDAFINANKIIFINDIVYNFRLRTGDNSSTSLSKGMHYLNGLIDGYSYTSDVLEKNNACKYYDTIFNQHLSVWLSDVALSETIDLEDKKTLVEKSVPMFKKLKNVEPFPENNAIKSIINQIRQGNLDEAYMQMEDYKLFRNRIQNLEVELNQKTEQVARLQTTKGWIKYKINNIKERLR
;
A
#
# COMPACT_ATOMS: atom_id res chain seq x y z
N MET A 1 31.64 -15.20 -1.01
CA MET A 1 30.77 -15.45 0.15
C MET A 1 29.34 -15.33 -0.35
N SER A 2 28.44 -16.21 0.04
CA SER A 2 27.02 -16.13 -0.35
C SER A 2 26.33 -15.14 0.60
N TYR A 3 25.62 -14.15 0.09
CA TYR A 3 24.79 -13.27 0.89
C TYR A 3 23.64 -14.06 1.54
N LYS A 4 23.16 -13.65 2.71
CA LYS A 4 21.99 -14.25 3.37
C LYS A 4 20.69 -13.76 2.76
N VAL A 5 20.63 -12.47 2.45
CA VAL A 5 19.41 -11.79 1.98
C VAL A 5 19.77 -10.81 0.87
N THR A 6 18.93 -10.74 -0.16
CA THR A 6 18.95 -9.64 -1.14
C THR A 6 17.82 -8.66 -0.81
N VAL A 7 18.16 -7.38 -0.64
CA VAL A 7 17.22 -6.27 -0.53
C VAL A 7 17.11 -5.59 -1.90
N ILE A 8 15.91 -5.59 -2.46
CA ILE A 8 15.62 -5.01 -3.78
C ILE A 8 14.95 -3.64 -3.60
N ILE A 9 15.52 -2.61 -4.24
CA ILE A 9 15.05 -1.22 -4.15
C ILE A 9 14.63 -0.74 -5.54
N PRO A 10 13.31 -0.63 -5.83
CA PRO A 10 12.84 0.10 -6.99
C PRO A 10 13.06 1.60 -6.77
N SER A 11 13.64 2.29 -7.74
CA SER A 11 14.04 3.69 -7.61
C SER A 11 13.53 4.53 -8.79
N TYR A 12 12.99 5.71 -8.48
CA TYR A 12 12.65 6.74 -9.46
C TYR A 12 12.70 8.12 -8.81
N ASN A 13 13.57 9.02 -9.31
CA ASN A 13 13.76 10.36 -8.78
C ASN A 13 13.94 10.36 -7.24
N SER A 14 14.87 9.56 -6.76
CA SER A 14 15.05 9.24 -5.34
C SER A 14 16.26 9.93 -4.68
N VAL A 15 16.92 10.85 -5.36
CA VAL A 15 18.15 11.48 -4.89
C VAL A 15 18.02 12.09 -3.48
N GLU A 16 16.83 12.55 -3.09
CA GLU A 16 16.58 13.16 -1.78
C GLU A 16 16.52 12.11 -0.65
N PHE A 17 16.14 10.87 -0.95
CA PHE A 17 15.81 9.86 0.08
C PHE A 17 16.80 8.69 0.11
N LEU A 18 17.42 8.36 -1.03
CA LEU A 18 18.19 7.14 -1.20
C LEU A 18 19.35 6.99 -0.21
N ASP A 19 20.01 8.09 0.19
CA ASP A 19 21.06 8.06 1.20
C ASP A 19 20.53 7.52 2.55
N SER A 20 19.37 8.00 3.00
CA SER A 20 18.72 7.55 4.24
C SER A 20 18.31 6.08 4.16
N THR A 21 17.81 5.66 3.01
CA THR A 21 17.39 4.27 2.74
C THR A 21 18.58 3.33 2.80
N ILE A 22 19.68 3.64 2.11
CA ILE A 22 20.92 2.84 2.12
C ILE A 22 21.57 2.83 3.51
N ASP A 23 21.60 3.95 4.23
CA ASP A 23 22.14 4.00 5.60
C ASP A 23 21.35 3.11 6.56
N SER A 24 20.02 2.94 6.36
CA SER A 24 19.21 2.02 7.14
C SER A 24 19.57 0.54 6.91
N ILE A 25 20.04 0.19 5.69
CA ILE A 25 20.52 -1.16 5.36
C ILE A 25 21.93 -1.38 5.92
N LYS A 26 22.80 -0.38 5.83
CA LYS A 26 24.17 -0.43 6.38
C LYS A 26 24.18 -0.63 7.90
N ALA A 27 23.14 -0.14 8.58
CA ALA A 27 22.99 -0.22 10.03
C ALA A 27 22.37 -1.54 10.52
N GLN A 28 22.08 -2.51 9.63
CA GLN A 28 21.41 -3.76 10.01
C GLN A 28 22.28 -4.64 10.91
N SER A 29 21.66 -5.18 11.98
CA SER A 29 22.34 -6.02 12.99
C SER A 29 22.88 -7.35 12.43
N ILE A 30 22.30 -7.87 11.35
CA ILE A 30 22.78 -9.07 10.66
C ILE A 30 24.17 -8.88 10.01
N GLY A 31 24.62 -7.63 9.86
CA GLY A 31 25.86 -7.22 9.19
C GLY A 31 25.65 -6.90 7.72
N PHE A 32 26.10 -5.71 7.29
CA PHE A 32 25.94 -5.23 5.94
C PHE A 32 26.59 -6.14 4.87
N GLU A 33 27.67 -6.80 5.22
CA GLU A 33 28.39 -7.77 4.38
C GLU A 33 27.57 -9.05 4.09
N ASN A 34 26.51 -9.32 4.86
CA ASN A 34 25.60 -10.45 4.65
C ASN A 34 24.38 -10.09 3.79
N ILE A 35 24.25 -8.80 3.39
CA ILE A 35 23.13 -8.28 2.61
C ILE A 35 23.63 -7.91 1.21
N GLU A 36 23.02 -8.47 0.18
CA GLU A 36 23.12 -7.93 -1.19
C GLU A 36 22.07 -6.85 -1.36
N VAL A 37 22.42 -5.72 -1.96
CA VAL A 37 21.49 -4.64 -2.29
C VAL A 37 21.40 -4.51 -3.81
N ILE A 38 20.20 -4.61 -4.36
CA ILE A 38 19.97 -4.43 -5.79
C ILE A 38 19.05 -3.21 -5.98
N ILE A 39 19.60 -2.15 -6.61
CA ILE A 39 18.87 -0.90 -6.89
C ILE A 39 18.55 -0.86 -8.37
N ILE A 40 17.27 -0.74 -8.73
CA ILE A 40 16.82 -0.67 -10.12
C ILE A 40 16.18 0.70 -10.37
N ASP A 41 16.80 1.49 -11.24
CA ASP A 41 16.31 2.82 -11.62
C ASP A 41 15.29 2.72 -12.77
N ASP A 42 14.10 3.30 -12.59
CA ASP A 42 13.03 3.34 -13.60
C ASP A 42 13.12 4.64 -14.44
N TYR A 43 14.32 4.95 -14.97
CA TYR A 43 14.59 6.14 -15.80
C TYR A 43 14.40 7.46 -15.05
N SER A 44 15.10 7.65 -13.96
CA SER A 44 15.19 8.93 -13.23
C SER A 44 15.64 10.07 -14.12
N THR A 45 15.16 11.26 -13.83
CA THR A 45 15.47 12.50 -14.53
C THR A 45 16.29 13.48 -13.67
N ASP A 46 16.53 13.11 -12.42
CA ASP A 46 17.40 13.80 -11.47
C ASP A 46 18.76 13.09 -11.34
N SER A 47 19.58 13.43 -10.35
CA SER A 47 20.90 12.82 -10.11
C SER A 47 20.83 11.44 -9.41
N THR A 48 19.69 10.75 -9.43
CA THR A 48 19.56 9.43 -8.82
C THR A 48 20.53 8.42 -9.40
N GLN A 49 20.69 8.37 -10.73
CA GLN A 49 21.57 7.40 -11.39
C GLN A 49 23.06 7.63 -11.04
N GLU A 50 23.51 8.90 -10.92
CA GLU A 50 24.87 9.20 -10.48
C GLU A 50 25.09 8.71 -9.04
N LEU A 51 24.09 8.89 -8.16
CA LEU A 51 24.16 8.44 -6.77
C LEU A 51 24.21 6.91 -6.68
N ILE A 52 23.39 6.18 -7.46
CA ILE A 52 23.42 4.71 -7.55
C ILE A 52 24.81 4.24 -8.00
N ASN A 53 25.36 4.82 -9.07
CA ASN A 53 26.68 4.45 -9.58
C ASN A 53 27.79 4.68 -8.55
N LYS A 54 27.70 5.76 -7.76
CA LYS A 54 28.60 6.02 -6.64
C LYS A 54 28.55 4.86 -5.62
N TYR A 55 27.36 4.48 -5.18
CA TYR A 55 27.21 3.36 -4.23
C TYR A 55 27.75 2.04 -4.77
N CYS A 56 27.47 1.70 -6.04
CA CYS A 56 28.02 0.50 -6.68
C CYS A 56 29.57 0.54 -6.78
N SER A 57 30.18 1.72 -6.86
CA SER A 57 31.64 1.85 -6.86
C SER A 57 32.28 1.79 -5.47
N GLU A 58 31.54 2.13 -4.42
CA GLU A 58 32.00 2.14 -3.02
C GLU A 58 31.80 0.80 -2.31
N TYR A 59 30.80 0.00 -2.73
CA TYR A 59 30.39 -1.21 -2.03
C TYR A 59 30.18 -2.38 -3.00
N ASP A 60 30.94 -3.47 -2.87
CA ASP A 60 30.85 -4.66 -3.74
C ASP A 60 29.52 -5.41 -3.64
N ASN A 61 28.80 -5.23 -2.53
CA ASN A 61 27.48 -5.83 -2.27
C ASN A 61 26.29 -4.97 -2.74
N ILE A 62 26.53 -3.79 -3.30
CA ILE A 62 25.50 -2.95 -3.94
C ILE A 62 25.63 -3.07 -5.46
N LYS A 63 24.54 -3.46 -6.11
CA LYS A 63 24.47 -3.69 -7.56
C LYS A 63 23.31 -2.93 -8.18
N THR A 64 23.43 -2.66 -9.48
CA THR A 64 22.34 -2.11 -10.30
C THR A 64 22.22 -2.85 -11.62
N TYR A 65 21.02 -2.90 -12.19
CA TYR A 65 20.75 -3.50 -13.49
C TYR A 65 19.80 -2.60 -14.30
N GLU A 66 19.93 -2.63 -15.62
CA GLU A 66 19.11 -1.79 -16.51
C GLU A 66 17.66 -2.24 -16.58
N SER A 67 16.73 -1.30 -16.47
CA SER A 67 15.29 -1.56 -16.62
C SER A 67 14.84 -1.65 -18.09
N CYS A 68 15.67 -1.45 -19.10
CA CYS A 68 15.35 -1.49 -20.55
C CYS A 68 14.19 -0.58 -21.02
N LYS A 69 13.24 -0.22 -20.17
CA LYS A 69 12.12 0.72 -20.44
C LYS A 69 11.56 1.29 -19.14
N LYS A 70 11.05 2.51 -19.19
CA LYS A 70 10.26 3.10 -18.10
C LYS A 70 8.91 2.43 -17.98
N THR A 71 8.49 2.10 -16.76
CA THR A 71 7.17 1.50 -16.49
C THR A 71 6.28 2.39 -15.65
N GLY A 72 6.86 3.28 -14.84
CA GLY A 72 6.13 4.17 -13.93
C GLY A 72 5.54 3.44 -12.71
N THR A 73 5.85 2.15 -12.52
CA THR A 73 5.45 1.33 -11.37
C THR A 73 6.61 0.43 -10.94
N PRO A 74 6.72 0.03 -9.66
CA PRO A 74 7.88 -0.69 -9.16
C PRO A 74 7.95 -2.17 -9.55
N GLY A 75 6.87 -2.75 -10.10
CA GLY A 75 6.77 -4.20 -10.35
C GLY A 75 7.92 -4.74 -11.21
N ARG A 76 8.22 -4.07 -12.34
CA ARG A 76 9.33 -4.49 -13.22
C ARG A 76 10.69 -4.42 -12.51
N ALA A 77 10.95 -3.36 -11.78
CA ALA A 77 12.20 -3.20 -11.05
C ALA A 77 12.38 -4.32 -10.02
N ARG A 78 11.31 -4.67 -9.30
CA ARG A 78 11.32 -5.78 -8.35
C ARG A 78 11.56 -7.13 -9.04
N ASN A 79 10.94 -7.40 -10.19
CA ASN A 79 11.18 -8.63 -10.99
C ASN A 79 12.63 -8.75 -11.46
N ILE A 80 13.23 -7.66 -11.94
CA ILE A 80 14.64 -7.63 -12.33
C ILE A 80 15.52 -7.96 -11.11
N GLY A 81 15.23 -7.40 -9.95
CA GLY A 81 15.94 -7.68 -8.71
C GLY A 81 15.85 -9.14 -8.29
N ILE A 82 14.65 -9.75 -8.30
CA ILE A 82 14.45 -11.18 -8.01
C ILE A 82 15.31 -12.05 -8.93
N SER A 83 15.25 -11.78 -10.25
CA SER A 83 15.96 -12.59 -11.25
C SER A 83 17.49 -12.53 -11.11
N ASN A 84 18.03 -11.39 -10.67
CA ASN A 84 19.47 -11.15 -10.57
C ASN A 84 20.04 -11.34 -9.15
N SER A 85 19.21 -11.63 -8.15
CA SER A 85 19.66 -11.85 -6.77
C SER A 85 20.57 -13.08 -6.64
N GLU A 86 21.58 -13.00 -5.76
CA GLU A 86 22.54 -14.09 -5.49
C GLU A 86 22.25 -14.79 -4.16
N SER A 87 21.32 -14.29 -3.34
CA SER A 87 20.96 -14.89 -2.05
C SER A 87 19.74 -15.81 -2.15
N ASP A 88 19.56 -16.64 -1.13
CA ASP A 88 18.43 -17.56 -1.02
C ASP A 88 17.14 -16.86 -0.56
N TYR A 89 17.23 -15.63 -0.02
CA TYR A 89 16.09 -14.91 0.52
C TYR A 89 15.97 -13.49 -0.07
N ILE A 90 14.74 -13.07 -0.34
CA ILE A 90 14.40 -11.79 -0.97
C ILE A 90 13.61 -10.92 -0.01
N MET A 91 13.99 -9.66 0.09
CA MET A 91 13.24 -8.58 0.73
C MET A 91 13.12 -7.38 -0.21
N PHE A 92 12.14 -6.53 0.04
CA PHE A 92 11.91 -5.31 -0.74
C PHE A 92 11.95 -4.08 0.18
N LEU A 93 12.49 -2.98 -0.31
CA LEU A 93 12.52 -1.69 0.39
C LEU A 93 12.25 -0.58 -0.60
N ASP A 94 11.25 0.24 -0.34
CA ASP A 94 10.97 1.40 -1.20
C ASP A 94 12.04 2.49 -0.97
N HIS A 95 12.41 3.20 -2.02
CA HIS A 95 13.56 4.11 -2.05
C HIS A 95 13.46 5.33 -1.12
N ASP A 96 12.30 5.58 -0.52
CA ASP A 96 12.01 6.70 0.38
C ASP A 96 11.70 6.26 1.81
N ASP A 97 11.75 4.95 2.08
CA ASP A 97 11.49 4.34 3.38
C ASP A 97 12.77 3.81 4.05
N ASN A 98 12.65 3.34 5.29
CA ASN A 98 13.78 2.84 6.06
C ASN A 98 13.44 1.53 6.79
N TYR A 99 14.41 0.64 6.91
CA TYR A 99 14.34 -0.48 7.86
C TYR A 99 14.70 -0.02 9.28
N LEU A 100 14.16 -0.71 10.29
CA LEU A 100 14.66 -0.63 11.65
C LEU A 100 16.01 -1.39 11.75
N PRO A 101 16.86 -1.12 12.76
CA PRO A 101 18.23 -1.68 12.81
C PRO A 101 18.30 -3.22 12.84
N ASP A 102 17.24 -3.91 13.22
CA ASP A 102 17.18 -5.38 13.37
C ASP A 102 16.17 -6.05 12.41
N THR A 103 15.63 -5.32 11.45
CA THR A 103 14.59 -5.80 10.51
C THR A 103 15.02 -7.06 9.77
N VAL A 104 16.17 -7.00 9.08
CA VAL A 104 16.64 -8.13 8.24
C VAL A 104 16.92 -9.35 9.10
N GLU A 105 17.56 -9.18 10.27
CA GLU A 105 17.84 -10.28 11.19
C GLU A 105 16.56 -10.93 11.73
N LYS A 106 15.57 -10.13 12.15
CA LYS A 106 14.30 -10.63 12.69
C LYS A 106 13.54 -11.44 11.65
N LEU A 107 13.36 -10.90 10.45
CA LEU A 107 12.65 -11.60 9.38
C LEU A 107 13.41 -12.83 8.89
N TYR A 108 14.73 -12.74 8.74
CA TYR A 108 15.58 -13.89 8.39
C TYR A 108 15.49 -15.01 9.43
N ASN A 109 15.58 -14.69 10.71
CA ASN A 109 15.44 -15.67 11.78
C ASN A 109 14.02 -16.26 11.84
N ALA A 110 13.00 -15.43 11.64
CA ALA A 110 11.61 -15.89 11.62
C ALA A 110 11.38 -16.93 10.53
N ILE A 111 11.81 -16.65 9.30
CA ILE A 111 11.58 -17.55 8.16
C ILE A 111 12.40 -18.84 8.29
N THR A 112 13.67 -18.74 8.69
CA THR A 112 14.57 -19.90 8.79
C THR A 112 14.24 -20.81 9.98
N ASN A 113 13.97 -20.25 11.17
CA ASN A 113 13.68 -21.02 12.38
C ASN A 113 12.32 -21.75 12.30
N ASN A 114 11.37 -21.18 11.56
CA ASN A 114 10.03 -21.76 11.41
C ASN A 114 9.86 -22.57 10.12
N ASN A 115 10.84 -22.53 9.22
CA ASN A 115 10.76 -23.14 7.88
C ASN A 115 9.46 -22.77 7.19
N THR A 116 9.27 -21.46 6.95
CA THR A 116 8.06 -20.90 6.35
C THR A 116 8.36 -20.33 4.96
N ASP A 117 7.35 -20.24 4.11
CA ASP A 117 7.46 -19.67 2.76
C ASP A 117 7.35 -18.13 2.78
N ILE A 118 6.77 -17.58 3.85
CA ILE A 118 6.64 -16.13 4.03
C ILE A 118 6.85 -15.82 5.52
N ALA A 119 7.68 -14.81 5.83
CA ALA A 119 7.66 -14.16 7.13
C ALA A 119 7.31 -12.68 6.99
N ILE A 120 6.45 -12.19 7.89
CA ILE A 120 5.84 -10.87 7.85
C ILE A 120 6.01 -10.20 9.21
N GLY A 121 6.24 -8.89 9.24
CA GLY A 121 6.20 -8.10 10.48
C GLY A 121 5.27 -6.91 10.39
N LYS A 122 5.12 -6.18 11.48
CA LYS A 122 4.38 -4.92 11.55
C LYS A 122 5.16 -3.79 10.90
N PHE A 123 4.49 -2.71 10.56
CA PHE A 123 5.16 -1.47 10.22
C PHE A 123 4.67 -0.31 11.08
N GLN A 124 5.48 0.72 11.15
CA GLN A 124 5.11 2.02 11.72
C GLN A 124 5.34 3.11 10.68
N THR A 125 4.64 4.21 10.85
CA THR A 125 4.88 5.41 10.05
C THR A 125 5.84 6.35 10.76
N PHE A 126 6.53 7.19 9.99
CA PHE A 126 7.31 8.30 10.51
C PHE A 126 7.11 9.55 9.63
N GLY A 127 7.48 10.72 10.11
CA GLY A 127 7.18 11.99 9.48
C GLY A 127 6.02 12.69 10.18
N ASP A 128 5.00 13.11 9.43
CA ASP A 128 3.94 14.00 9.94
C ASP A 128 3.00 13.33 10.95
N ASN A 129 2.78 12.03 10.85
CA ASN A 129 1.93 11.28 11.78
C ASN A 129 2.54 9.91 12.10
N TYR A 130 2.45 9.50 13.36
CA TYR A 130 2.92 8.20 13.83
C TYR A 130 1.74 7.26 14.11
N PHE A 131 1.77 6.06 13.54
CA PHE A 131 0.91 4.94 13.93
C PHE A 131 1.62 3.60 13.66
N VAL A 132 1.18 2.55 14.35
CA VAL A 132 1.61 1.16 14.16
C VAL A 132 0.44 0.36 13.62
N THR A 133 0.71 -0.58 12.73
CA THR A 133 -0.33 -1.42 12.11
C THR A 133 -0.56 -2.72 12.87
N GLU A 134 -1.68 -3.37 12.57
CA GLU A 134 -2.07 -4.69 13.08
C GLU A 134 -1.99 -4.81 14.61
N ASP A 135 -2.51 -3.83 15.34
CA ASP A 135 -2.58 -3.85 16.82
C ASP A 135 -3.34 -5.07 17.38
N TRP A 136 -4.18 -5.70 16.54
CA TRP A 136 -4.90 -6.93 16.87
C TRP A 136 -4.00 -8.17 16.90
N ILE A 137 -2.79 -8.14 16.36
CA ILE A 137 -1.78 -9.19 16.48
C ILE A 137 -0.89 -8.86 17.66
N THR A 138 -1.02 -9.60 18.75
CA THR A 138 -0.30 -9.36 20.01
C THR A 138 0.81 -10.37 20.31
N GLU A 139 0.92 -11.42 19.50
CA GLU A 139 1.94 -12.47 19.59
C GLU A 139 2.28 -12.97 18.19
N ASP A 140 3.35 -13.74 18.06
CA ASP A 140 3.71 -14.36 16.79
C ASP A 140 2.64 -15.37 16.37
N VAL A 141 2.25 -15.33 15.09
CA VAL A 141 1.21 -16.20 14.53
C VAL A 141 1.80 -17.03 13.39
N VAL A 142 1.67 -18.34 13.48
CA VAL A 142 2.03 -19.25 12.40
C VAL A 142 0.77 -19.84 11.78
N LEU A 143 0.64 -19.75 10.46
CA LEU A 143 -0.44 -20.33 9.68
C LEU A 143 0.14 -21.45 8.80
N ASN A 144 -0.53 -22.60 8.73
CA ASN A 144 -0.17 -23.69 7.80
C ASN A 144 -0.82 -23.54 6.43
N SER A 145 -1.73 -22.60 6.29
CA SER A 145 -2.25 -22.09 5.02
C SER A 145 -2.98 -20.77 5.26
N ILE A 146 -3.20 -20.00 4.21
CA ILE A 146 -4.00 -18.76 4.27
C ILE A 146 -5.46 -19.04 4.69
N ASP A 147 -5.97 -20.25 4.51
CA ASP A 147 -7.33 -20.63 4.92
C ASP A 147 -7.55 -20.54 6.44
N GLU A 148 -6.50 -20.61 7.25
CA GLU A 148 -6.62 -20.50 8.71
C GLU A 148 -6.97 -19.07 9.17
N ASN A 149 -6.57 -18.04 8.37
CA ASN A 149 -6.92 -16.66 8.67
C ASN A 149 -6.96 -15.77 7.42
N LEU A 150 -8.14 -15.61 6.84
CA LEU A 150 -8.33 -14.83 5.62
C LEU A 150 -8.10 -13.31 5.80
N LEU A 151 -8.03 -12.80 7.04
CA LEU A 151 -7.70 -11.40 7.30
C LEU A 151 -6.28 -11.04 6.80
N PHE A 152 -5.41 -12.02 6.62
CA PHE A 152 -4.08 -11.79 6.07
C PHE A 152 -4.10 -11.28 4.63
N PHE A 153 -5.18 -11.48 3.87
CA PHE A 153 -5.34 -10.84 2.56
C PHE A 153 -5.44 -9.30 2.62
N SER A 154 -5.68 -8.72 3.82
CA SER A 154 -5.58 -7.26 4.00
C SER A 154 -4.13 -6.78 4.12
N ILE A 155 -3.17 -7.68 4.31
CA ILE A 155 -1.74 -7.41 4.41
C ILE A 155 -1.14 -7.50 3.00
N ASN A 156 -1.14 -6.41 2.27
CA ASN A 156 -0.72 -6.35 0.86
C ASN A 156 0.56 -5.54 0.62
N ASN A 157 1.37 -5.37 1.64
CA ASN A 157 2.60 -4.58 1.58
C ASN A 157 3.83 -5.50 1.54
N VAL A 158 4.43 -5.70 0.38
CA VAL A 158 5.56 -6.62 0.18
C VAL A 158 6.84 -6.21 0.91
N TRP A 159 7.02 -4.91 1.18
CA TRP A 159 8.24 -4.34 1.73
C TRP A 159 8.50 -4.67 3.21
N ARG A 160 7.55 -5.24 3.93
CA ARG A 160 7.69 -5.70 5.32
C ARG A 160 7.80 -7.22 5.44
N MET A 161 8.23 -7.88 4.37
CA MET A 161 8.23 -9.33 4.26
C MET A 161 9.56 -9.85 3.73
N ILE A 162 9.80 -11.14 3.98
CA ILE A 162 10.90 -11.91 3.41
C ILE A 162 10.35 -13.20 2.79
N PHE A 163 10.94 -13.60 1.66
CA PHE A 163 10.56 -14.76 0.87
C PHE A 163 11.78 -15.60 0.52
N PRO A 164 11.71 -16.95 0.53
CA PRO A 164 12.72 -17.77 -0.13
C PRO A 164 12.66 -17.49 -1.64
N LYS A 165 13.79 -17.26 -2.28
CA LYS A 165 13.87 -17.06 -3.74
C LYS A 165 13.32 -18.28 -4.50
N GLU A 166 13.67 -19.48 -4.04
CA GLU A 166 13.21 -20.74 -4.64
C GLU A 166 11.67 -20.82 -4.65
N PHE A 167 11.00 -20.46 -3.54
CA PHE A 167 9.54 -20.40 -3.46
C PHE A 167 8.92 -19.48 -4.54
N LEU A 168 9.50 -18.29 -4.73
CA LEU A 168 9.02 -17.36 -5.76
C LEU A 168 9.20 -17.93 -7.18
N LEU A 169 10.33 -18.59 -7.44
CA LEU A 169 10.64 -19.16 -8.77
C LEU A 169 9.83 -20.43 -9.06
N GLU A 170 9.68 -21.33 -8.09
CA GLU A 170 8.91 -22.58 -8.28
C GLU A 170 7.43 -22.32 -8.58
N HIS A 171 6.84 -21.30 -7.96
CA HIS A 171 5.45 -20.94 -8.17
C HIS A 171 5.25 -19.86 -9.24
N GLU A 172 6.33 -19.44 -9.94
CA GLU A 172 6.30 -18.37 -10.94
C GLU A 172 5.70 -17.05 -10.44
N ILE A 173 5.87 -16.76 -9.13
CA ILE A 173 5.34 -15.56 -8.47
C ILE A 173 6.14 -14.35 -8.94
N SER A 174 5.45 -13.40 -9.57
CA SER A 174 6.06 -12.17 -10.09
C SER A 174 5.09 -10.99 -10.01
N PHE A 175 5.65 -9.79 -10.04
CA PHE A 175 4.84 -8.58 -10.09
C PHE A 175 4.31 -8.34 -11.50
N PRO A 176 3.03 -7.98 -11.69
CA PRO A 176 2.57 -7.44 -12.98
C PRO A 176 3.28 -6.12 -13.25
N GLU A 177 3.66 -5.90 -14.52
CA GLU A 177 4.43 -4.73 -14.94
C GLU A 177 3.53 -3.63 -15.50
N GLY A 178 3.79 -2.37 -15.10
CA GLY A 178 3.12 -1.20 -15.66
C GLY A 178 1.66 -1.01 -15.21
N VAL A 179 1.28 -1.63 -14.09
CA VAL A 179 -0.05 -1.45 -13.46
C VAL A 179 0.11 -1.04 -12.00
N PHE A 180 -0.91 -0.39 -11.45
CA PHE A 180 -0.98 -0.14 -10.00
C PHE A 180 -1.55 -1.36 -9.27
N ALA A 181 -1.37 -1.41 -7.94
CA ALA A 181 -1.72 -2.57 -7.12
C ALA A 181 -0.97 -3.86 -7.52
N GLU A 182 0.24 -3.73 -8.06
CA GLU A 182 1.12 -4.84 -8.36
C GLU A 182 1.46 -5.66 -7.11
N ASP A 183 1.57 -4.99 -5.96
CA ASP A 183 1.79 -5.62 -4.66
C ASP A 183 0.64 -6.55 -4.28
N LEU A 184 -0.62 -6.14 -4.50
CA LEU A 184 -1.78 -6.97 -4.22
C LEU A 184 -1.72 -8.27 -5.02
N THR A 185 -1.40 -8.18 -6.32
CA THR A 185 -1.30 -9.37 -7.18
C THR A 185 -0.21 -10.31 -6.69
N PHE A 186 0.98 -9.78 -6.44
CA PHE A 186 2.12 -10.56 -5.93
C PHE A 186 1.79 -11.23 -4.59
N MET A 187 1.18 -10.49 -3.66
CA MET A 187 0.85 -11.01 -2.33
C MET A 187 -0.25 -12.07 -2.37
N VAL A 188 -1.29 -11.87 -3.19
CA VAL A 188 -2.33 -12.88 -3.37
C VAL A 188 -1.73 -14.16 -3.93
N ASP A 189 -0.87 -14.07 -4.95
CA ASP A 189 -0.21 -15.23 -5.53
C ASP A 189 0.70 -15.93 -4.50
N ALA A 190 1.48 -15.17 -3.73
CA ALA A 190 2.31 -15.71 -2.67
C ALA A 190 1.49 -16.41 -1.57
N PHE A 191 0.40 -15.79 -1.08
CA PHE A 191 -0.41 -16.35 0.00
C PHE A 191 -1.15 -17.63 -0.39
N ILE A 192 -1.68 -17.72 -1.63
CA ILE A 192 -2.42 -18.91 -2.06
C ILE A 192 -1.51 -20.10 -2.34
N ASN A 193 -0.21 -19.86 -2.63
CA ASN A 193 0.79 -20.91 -2.89
C ASN A 193 1.61 -21.27 -1.64
N ALA A 194 1.60 -20.44 -0.59
CA ALA A 194 2.36 -20.72 0.63
C ALA A 194 1.77 -21.89 1.43
N ASN A 195 2.63 -22.83 1.82
CA ASN A 195 2.29 -23.92 2.72
C ASN A 195 2.40 -23.50 4.19
N LYS A 196 3.21 -22.46 4.47
CA LYS A 196 3.39 -21.98 5.84
C LYS A 196 3.78 -20.51 5.86
N ILE A 197 3.10 -19.73 6.70
CA ILE A 197 3.30 -18.29 6.85
C ILE A 197 3.54 -17.98 8.32
N ILE A 198 4.50 -17.12 8.64
CA ILE A 198 4.67 -16.58 10.00
C ILE A 198 4.48 -15.07 10.00
N PHE A 199 3.68 -14.57 10.93
CA PHE A 199 3.62 -13.16 11.28
C PHE A 199 4.29 -12.95 12.62
N ILE A 200 5.36 -12.16 12.69
CA ILE A 200 6.03 -11.78 13.92
C ILE A 200 5.43 -10.49 14.50
N ASN A 201 5.25 -10.45 15.82
CA ASN A 201 4.70 -9.29 16.52
C ASN A 201 5.73 -8.14 16.67
N ASP A 202 6.71 -8.07 15.80
CA ASP A 202 7.74 -7.03 15.77
C ASP A 202 7.46 -6.00 14.68
N ILE A 203 7.83 -4.74 14.96
CA ILE A 203 7.88 -3.69 13.94
C ILE A 203 9.17 -3.88 13.15
N VAL A 204 9.04 -4.03 11.83
CA VAL A 204 10.16 -4.32 10.92
C VAL A 204 10.34 -3.24 9.83
N TYR A 205 9.45 -2.26 9.75
CA TYR A 205 9.48 -1.29 8.67
C TYR A 205 9.05 0.11 9.14
N ASN A 206 9.77 1.12 8.66
CA ASN A 206 9.44 2.54 8.83
C ASN A 206 8.94 3.10 7.50
N PHE A 207 7.64 3.29 7.39
CA PHE A 207 6.98 3.89 6.23
C PHE A 207 6.96 5.41 6.34
N ARG A 208 7.54 6.12 5.36
CA ARG A 208 7.58 7.58 5.34
C ARG A 208 6.25 8.16 4.84
N LEU A 209 5.56 8.88 5.72
CA LEU A 209 4.40 9.68 5.29
C LEU A 209 4.90 11.00 4.69
N ARG A 210 4.58 11.20 3.41
CA ARG A 210 4.85 12.45 2.69
C ARG A 210 3.53 13.15 2.42
N THR A 211 3.42 14.40 2.87
CA THR A 211 2.28 15.28 2.64
C THR A 211 2.70 16.50 1.80
N GLY A 212 1.75 17.18 1.15
CA GLY A 212 2.02 18.34 0.31
C GLY A 212 2.35 17.99 -1.14
N ASP A 213 3.16 18.85 -1.81
CA ASP A 213 3.42 18.77 -3.26
C ASP A 213 4.17 17.49 -3.69
N ASN A 214 4.93 16.86 -2.77
CA ASN A 214 5.64 15.59 -2.97
C ASN A 214 4.89 14.40 -2.34
N SER A 215 3.56 14.43 -2.33
CA SER A 215 2.74 13.37 -1.74
C SER A 215 2.95 12.02 -2.41
N SER A 216 2.78 10.93 -1.64
CA SER A 216 2.87 9.57 -2.15
C SER A 216 1.88 9.33 -3.28
N THR A 217 2.24 8.49 -4.26
CA THR A 217 1.41 8.15 -5.43
C THR A 217 0.03 7.63 -5.03
N SER A 218 -0.08 6.94 -3.91
CA SER A 218 -1.35 6.43 -3.34
C SER A 218 -2.35 7.53 -2.95
N LEU A 219 -1.90 8.78 -2.81
CA LEU A 219 -2.76 9.94 -2.56
C LEU A 219 -3.30 10.58 -3.86
N SER A 220 -2.77 10.20 -5.01
CA SER A 220 -3.23 10.68 -6.32
C SER A 220 -4.47 9.87 -6.73
N LYS A 221 -5.66 10.47 -6.63
CA LYS A 221 -6.95 9.84 -7.00
C LYS A 221 -7.44 10.29 -8.38
N GLY A 222 -6.51 10.56 -9.30
CA GLY A 222 -6.82 10.96 -10.68
C GLY A 222 -7.15 9.77 -11.58
N MET A 223 -7.62 10.07 -12.81
CA MET A 223 -8.04 9.08 -13.82
C MET A 223 -6.99 8.00 -14.09
N HIS A 224 -5.72 8.38 -14.24
CA HIS A 224 -4.62 7.44 -14.50
C HIS A 224 -4.45 6.42 -13.38
N TYR A 225 -4.47 6.87 -12.12
CA TYR A 225 -4.32 5.99 -10.96
C TYR A 225 -5.50 5.03 -10.82
N LEU A 226 -6.74 5.57 -10.85
CA LEU A 226 -7.95 4.75 -10.67
C LEU A 226 -8.16 3.75 -11.82
N ASN A 227 -7.81 4.12 -13.05
CA ASN A 227 -7.82 3.21 -14.18
C ASN A 227 -6.76 2.10 -14.03
N GLY A 228 -5.55 2.45 -13.60
CA GLY A 228 -4.47 1.50 -13.37
C GLY A 228 -4.75 0.52 -12.21
N LEU A 229 -5.48 0.95 -11.16
CA LEU A 229 -5.93 0.05 -10.09
C LEU A 229 -6.86 -1.04 -10.62
N ILE A 230 -7.83 -0.71 -11.49
CA ILE A 230 -8.73 -1.71 -12.09
C ILE A 230 -7.95 -2.69 -12.97
N ASP A 231 -6.93 -2.23 -13.68
CA ASP A 231 -6.06 -3.13 -14.45
C ASP A 231 -5.30 -4.09 -13.51
N GLY A 232 -4.71 -3.59 -12.42
CA GLY A 232 -4.06 -4.43 -11.41
C GLY A 232 -5.00 -5.43 -10.74
N TYR A 233 -6.23 -5.00 -10.40
CA TYR A 233 -7.25 -5.91 -9.86
C TYR A 233 -7.66 -7.00 -10.85
N SER A 234 -7.67 -6.70 -12.15
CA SER A 234 -7.89 -7.70 -13.18
C SER A 234 -6.78 -8.76 -13.19
N TYR A 235 -5.51 -8.35 -13.09
CA TYR A 235 -4.38 -9.28 -12.95
C TYR A 235 -4.53 -10.17 -11.71
N THR A 236 -4.91 -9.60 -10.57
CA THR A 236 -5.17 -10.38 -9.34
C THR A 236 -6.29 -11.40 -9.54
N SER A 237 -7.36 -11.00 -10.26
CA SER A 237 -8.45 -11.92 -10.60
C SER A 237 -7.98 -13.08 -11.49
N ASP A 238 -7.10 -12.81 -12.48
CA ASP A 238 -6.55 -13.82 -13.37
C ASP A 238 -5.64 -14.80 -12.60
N VAL A 239 -4.87 -14.31 -11.63
CA VAL A 239 -4.06 -15.14 -10.71
C VAL A 239 -4.95 -16.09 -9.93
N LEU A 240 -6.09 -15.61 -9.37
CA LEU A 240 -7.04 -16.47 -8.67
C LEU A 240 -7.64 -17.54 -9.57
N GLU A 241 -7.94 -17.22 -10.83
CA GLU A 241 -8.45 -18.17 -11.80
C GLU A 241 -7.39 -19.21 -12.20
N LYS A 242 -6.16 -18.77 -12.51
CA LYS A 242 -5.01 -19.64 -12.84
C LYS A 242 -4.76 -20.69 -11.76
N ASN A 243 -4.87 -20.29 -10.49
CA ASN A 243 -4.57 -21.13 -9.33
C ASN A 243 -5.81 -21.86 -8.76
N ASN A 244 -6.98 -21.83 -9.43
CA ASN A 244 -8.24 -22.39 -8.92
C ASN A 244 -8.64 -21.84 -7.53
N ALA A 245 -8.27 -20.59 -7.22
CA ALA A 245 -8.39 -19.93 -5.93
C ALA A 245 -9.56 -18.92 -5.86
N CYS A 246 -10.51 -18.99 -6.80
CA CYS A 246 -11.67 -18.07 -6.86
C CYS A 246 -12.54 -18.08 -5.60
N LYS A 247 -12.35 -19.05 -4.67
CA LYS A 247 -13.01 -19.04 -3.36
C LYS A 247 -12.65 -17.81 -2.52
N TYR A 248 -11.52 -17.17 -2.76
CA TYR A 248 -11.05 -15.99 -2.04
C TYR A 248 -11.50 -14.67 -2.68
N TYR A 249 -12.18 -14.71 -3.83
CA TYR A 249 -12.53 -13.52 -4.60
C TYR A 249 -13.30 -12.49 -3.76
N ASP A 250 -14.37 -12.91 -3.08
CA ASP A 250 -15.17 -12.01 -2.25
C ASP A 250 -14.37 -11.41 -1.10
N THR A 251 -13.51 -12.21 -0.45
CA THR A 251 -12.65 -11.75 0.67
C THR A 251 -11.71 -10.62 0.23
N ILE A 252 -11.08 -10.78 -0.94
CA ILE A 252 -10.11 -9.82 -1.46
C ILE A 252 -10.84 -8.59 -2.03
N PHE A 253 -11.82 -8.80 -2.90
CA PHE A 253 -12.35 -7.74 -3.73
C PHE A 253 -13.51 -6.94 -3.11
N ASN A 254 -14.19 -7.43 -2.06
CA ASN A 254 -15.18 -6.60 -1.37
C ASN A 254 -14.56 -5.32 -0.81
N GLN A 255 -13.37 -5.40 -0.20
CA GLN A 255 -12.66 -4.23 0.29
C GLN A 255 -12.14 -3.35 -0.86
N HIS A 256 -11.33 -3.93 -1.74
CA HIS A 256 -10.63 -3.17 -2.80
C HIS A 256 -11.58 -2.48 -3.77
N LEU A 257 -12.60 -3.18 -4.25
CA LEU A 257 -13.58 -2.59 -5.17
C LEU A 257 -14.49 -1.57 -4.48
N SER A 258 -14.79 -1.73 -3.18
CA SER A 258 -15.60 -0.77 -2.43
C SER A 258 -14.84 0.54 -2.21
N VAL A 259 -13.56 0.46 -1.84
CA VAL A 259 -12.70 1.64 -1.68
C VAL A 259 -12.51 2.33 -3.02
N TRP A 260 -12.17 1.58 -4.06
CA TRP A 260 -12.00 2.10 -5.41
C TRP A 260 -13.26 2.81 -5.92
N LEU A 261 -14.43 2.21 -5.76
CA LEU A 261 -15.70 2.81 -6.20
C LEU A 261 -16.03 4.09 -5.41
N SER A 262 -15.73 4.10 -4.10
CA SER A 262 -15.87 5.29 -3.29
C SER A 262 -14.94 6.40 -3.78
N ASP A 263 -13.69 6.09 -4.12
CA ASP A 263 -12.73 7.06 -4.65
C ASP A 263 -13.16 7.61 -6.02
N VAL A 264 -13.68 6.76 -6.92
CA VAL A 264 -14.27 7.20 -8.20
C VAL A 264 -15.46 8.14 -7.96
N ALA A 265 -16.40 7.76 -7.09
CA ALA A 265 -17.58 8.56 -6.80
C ALA A 265 -17.22 9.93 -6.21
N LEU A 266 -16.28 9.98 -5.26
CA LEU A 266 -15.91 11.19 -4.54
C LEU A 266 -14.89 12.07 -5.27
N SER A 267 -14.21 11.55 -6.31
CA SER A 267 -13.21 12.33 -7.03
C SER A 267 -13.79 13.63 -7.59
N GLU A 268 -13.08 14.73 -7.34
CA GLU A 268 -13.36 16.06 -7.88
C GLU A 268 -12.55 16.36 -9.14
N THR A 269 -11.50 15.57 -9.39
CA THR A 269 -10.57 15.77 -10.52
C THR A 269 -10.96 14.96 -11.75
N ILE A 270 -11.99 14.10 -11.65
CA ILE A 270 -12.48 13.24 -12.74
C ILE A 270 -13.90 13.69 -13.10
N ASP A 271 -14.14 13.97 -14.37
CA ASP A 271 -15.45 14.34 -14.86
C ASP A 271 -16.43 13.14 -14.92
N LEU A 272 -17.69 13.41 -15.19
CA LEU A 272 -18.74 12.37 -15.17
C LEU A 272 -18.54 11.31 -16.26
N GLU A 273 -18.04 11.69 -17.43
CA GLU A 273 -17.85 10.76 -18.56
C GLU A 273 -16.70 9.81 -18.29
N ASP A 274 -15.61 10.32 -17.71
CA ASP A 274 -14.49 9.52 -17.25
C ASP A 274 -14.89 8.56 -16.12
N LYS A 275 -15.73 9.00 -15.17
CA LYS A 275 -16.27 8.13 -14.12
C LYS A 275 -17.10 7.00 -14.70
N LYS A 276 -17.94 7.27 -15.69
CA LYS A 276 -18.71 6.24 -16.40
C LYS A 276 -17.79 5.22 -17.06
N THR A 277 -16.78 5.69 -17.80
CA THR A 277 -15.78 4.83 -18.44
C THR A 277 -15.10 3.90 -17.44
N LEU A 278 -14.68 4.41 -16.26
CA LEU A 278 -14.08 3.60 -15.20
C LEU A 278 -15.05 2.55 -14.65
N VAL A 279 -16.29 2.94 -14.38
CA VAL A 279 -17.32 2.01 -13.88
C VAL A 279 -17.65 0.94 -14.90
N GLU A 280 -17.84 1.29 -16.17
CA GLU A 280 -18.10 0.32 -17.25
C GLU A 280 -16.97 -0.69 -17.38
N LYS A 281 -15.71 -0.25 -17.34
CA LYS A 281 -14.53 -1.11 -17.35
C LYS A 281 -14.51 -2.08 -16.16
N SER A 282 -15.00 -1.66 -15.00
CA SER A 282 -14.99 -2.45 -13.77
C SER A 282 -16.15 -3.45 -13.64
N VAL A 283 -17.19 -3.35 -14.49
CA VAL A 283 -18.39 -4.23 -14.44
C VAL A 283 -18.05 -5.72 -14.35
N PRO A 284 -17.09 -6.27 -15.14
CA PRO A 284 -16.74 -7.68 -15.04
C PRO A 284 -16.25 -8.08 -13.63
N MET A 285 -15.49 -7.20 -12.97
CA MET A 285 -14.99 -7.44 -11.62
C MET A 285 -16.12 -7.50 -10.61
N PHE A 286 -17.04 -6.52 -10.64
CA PHE A 286 -18.20 -6.51 -9.75
C PHE A 286 -19.12 -7.71 -9.97
N LYS A 287 -19.29 -8.18 -11.20
CA LYS A 287 -20.11 -9.38 -11.51
C LYS A 287 -19.56 -10.68 -10.95
N LYS A 288 -18.24 -10.77 -10.72
CA LYS A 288 -17.61 -11.95 -10.09
C LYS A 288 -17.88 -12.06 -8.58
N LEU A 289 -18.20 -10.94 -7.89
CA LEU A 289 -18.58 -10.99 -6.47
C LEU A 289 -19.83 -11.86 -6.28
N LYS A 290 -19.77 -12.86 -5.41
CA LYS A 290 -20.91 -13.68 -5.01
C LYS A 290 -21.75 -12.95 -3.96
N ASN A 291 -21.11 -12.43 -2.93
CA ASN A 291 -21.72 -11.63 -1.87
C ASN A 291 -21.11 -10.22 -1.87
N VAL A 292 -21.96 -9.20 -1.73
CA VAL A 292 -21.52 -7.81 -1.65
C VAL A 292 -21.49 -7.39 -0.18
N GLU A 293 -20.29 -7.31 0.37
CA GLU A 293 -20.03 -6.93 1.76
C GLU A 293 -18.92 -5.88 1.80
N PRO A 294 -19.23 -4.60 1.50
CA PRO A 294 -18.24 -3.53 1.48
C PRO A 294 -17.53 -3.40 2.83
N PHE A 295 -16.22 -3.21 2.78
CA PHE A 295 -15.43 -2.91 3.96
C PHE A 295 -14.67 -1.58 3.75
N PRO A 296 -14.75 -0.60 4.69
CA PRO A 296 -15.68 -0.60 5.83
C PRO A 296 -17.16 -0.67 5.41
N GLU A 297 -18.03 -1.14 6.31
CA GLU A 297 -19.47 -1.30 6.00
C GLU A 297 -20.06 0.03 5.50
N ASN A 298 -20.66 -0.02 4.31
CA ASN A 298 -21.23 1.15 3.65
C ASN A 298 -22.43 0.75 2.78
N ASN A 299 -23.64 0.98 3.31
CA ASN A 299 -24.87 0.61 2.64
C ASN A 299 -25.09 1.35 1.29
N ALA A 300 -24.62 2.58 1.15
CA ALA A 300 -24.69 3.31 -0.12
C ALA A 300 -23.79 2.66 -1.18
N ILE A 301 -22.53 2.38 -0.85
CA ILE A 301 -21.62 1.66 -1.76
C ILE A 301 -22.15 0.26 -2.08
N LYS A 302 -22.72 -0.47 -1.10
CA LYS A 302 -23.35 -1.76 -1.33
C LYS A 302 -24.49 -1.67 -2.36
N SER A 303 -25.34 -0.64 -2.26
CA SER A 303 -26.42 -0.38 -3.20
C SER A 303 -25.88 -0.14 -4.61
N ILE A 304 -24.90 0.75 -4.75
CA ILE A 304 -24.29 1.10 -6.04
C ILE A 304 -23.67 -0.15 -6.69
N ILE A 305 -22.90 -0.95 -5.94
CA ILE A 305 -22.32 -2.21 -6.44
C ILE A 305 -23.41 -3.15 -6.96
N ASN A 306 -24.53 -3.29 -6.26
CA ASN A 306 -25.63 -4.13 -6.70
C ASN A 306 -26.26 -3.64 -8.01
N GLN A 307 -26.40 -2.32 -8.21
CA GLN A 307 -26.88 -1.76 -9.49
C GLN A 307 -25.89 -2.06 -10.63
N ILE A 308 -24.58 -1.89 -10.40
CA ILE A 308 -23.54 -2.23 -11.37
C ILE A 308 -23.59 -3.71 -11.77
N ARG A 309 -23.73 -4.61 -10.78
CA ARG A 309 -23.84 -6.06 -11.01
C ARG A 309 -25.05 -6.45 -11.84
N GLN A 310 -26.18 -5.76 -11.65
CA GLN A 310 -27.43 -5.96 -12.40
C GLN A 310 -27.40 -5.33 -13.79
N GLY A 311 -26.42 -4.48 -14.10
CA GLY A 311 -26.31 -3.74 -15.36
C GLY A 311 -27.14 -2.45 -15.38
N ASN A 312 -27.66 -2.01 -14.24
CA ASN A 312 -28.45 -0.79 -14.09
C ASN A 312 -27.51 0.41 -13.89
N LEU A 313 -26.69 0.72 -14.91
CA LEU A 313 -25.62 1.70 -14.78
C LEU A 313 -26.12 3.13 -14.56
N ASP A 314 -27.23 3.54 -15.20
CA ASP A 314 -27.81 4.86 -14.98
C ASP A 314 -28.22 5.06 -13.52
N GLU A 315 -28.83 4.05 -12.89
CA GLU A 315 -29.18 4.08 -11.48
C GLU A 315 -27.93 4.11 -10.58
N ALA A 316 -26.90 3.34 -10.95
CA ALA A 316 -25.63 3.36 -10.24
C ALA A 316 -25.00 4.76 -10.26
N TYR A 317 -25.01 5.45 -11.41
CA TYR A 317 -24.46 6.81 -11.54
C TYR A 317 -25.26 7.83 -10.72
N MET A 318 -26.59 7.75 -10.71
CA MET A 318 -27.41 8.61 -9.84
C MET A 318 -27.05 8.40 -8.35
N GLN A 319 -26.96 7.14 -7.92
CA GLN A 319 -26.60 6.83 -6.53
C GLN A 319 -25.16 7.25 -6.18
N MET A 320 -24.21 7.24 -7.11
CA MET A 320 -22.87 7.79 -6.91
C MET A 320 -22.88 9.29 -6.67
N GLU A 321 -23.66 10.05 -7.42
CA GLU A 321 -23.82 11.50 -7.22
C GLU A 321 -24.50 11.80 -5.87
N ASP A 322 -25.55 11.08 -5.51
CA ASP A 322 -26.20 11.20 -4.19
C ASP A 322 -25.22 10.90 -3.06
N TYR A 323 -24.41 9.84 -3.19
CA TYR A 323 -23.37 9.49 -2.22
C TYR A 323 -22.35 10.61 -2.07
N LYS A 324 -21.89 11.22 -3.19
CA LYS A 324 -20.95 12.35 -3.17
C LYS A 324 -21.56 13.55 -2.44
N LEU A 325 -22.79 13.92 -2.76
CA LEU A 325 -23.49 15.03 -2.11
C LEU A 325 -23.64 14.80 -0.59
N PHE A 326 -24.00 13.58 -0.21
CA PHE A 326 -24.14 13.20 1.20
C PHE A 326 -22.81 13.28 1.95
N ARG A 327 -21.73 12.76 1.38
CA ARG A 327 -20.37 12.81 1.97
C ARG A 327 -19.86 14.23 2.13
N ASN A 328 -20.05 15.08 1.13
CA ASN A 328 -19.69 16.49 1.20
C ASN A 328 -20.49 17.21 2.30
N ARG A 329 -21.76 16.89 2.49
CA ARG A 329 -22.57 17.45 3.57
C ARG A 329 -22.07 17.02 4.95
N ILE A 330 -21.70 15.75 5.12
CA ILE A 330 -21.10 15.26 6.37
C ILE A 330 -19.80 16.01 6.66
N GLN A 331 -18.89 16.11 5.70
CA GLN A 331 -17.60 16.77 5.89
C GLN A 331 -17.78 18.25 6.30
N ASN A 332 -18.72 18.96 5.68
CA ASN A 332 -19.03 20.34 6.07
C ASN A 332 -19.56 20.43 7.48
N LEU A 333 -20.42 19.51 7.91
CA LEU A 333 -20.95 19.46 9.28
C LEU A 333 -19.87 19.13 10.31
N GLU A 334 -18.92 18.27 9.97
CA GLU A 334 -17.76 17.96 10.83
C GLU A 334 -16.85 19.20 11.02
N VAL A 335 -16.59 19.95 9.95
CA VAL A 335 -15.85 21.22 10.02
C VAL A 335 -16.58 22.23 10.91
N GLU A 336 -17.90 22.40 10.73
CA GLU A 336 -18.72 23.29 11.56
C GLU A 336 -18.70 22.84 13.04
N LEU A 337 -18.78 21.54 13.31
CA LEU A 337 -18.74 20.96 14.65
C LEU A 337 -17.39 21.23 15.32
N ASN A 338 -16.28 20.99 14.61
CA ASN A 338 -14.94 21.24 15.13
C ASN A 338 -14.73 22.72 15.46
N GLN A 339 -15.17 23.65 14.59
CA GLN A 339 -15.10 25.08 14.84
C GLN A 339 -15.90 25.47 16.10
N LYS A 340 -17.10 24.91 16.26
CA LYS A 340 -17.93 25.16 17.46
C LYS A 340 -17.29 24.57 18.71
N THR A 341 -16.71 23.38 18.61
CA THR A 341 -16.02 22.71 19.74
C THR A 341 -14.82 23.53 20.20
N GLU A 342 -14.01 24.05 19.27
CA GLU A 342 -12.92 24.96 19.58
C GLU A 342 -13.43 26.27 20.23
N GLN A 343 -14.53 26.82 19.71
CA GLN A 343 -15.14 28.01 20.28
C GLN A 343 -15.59 27.79 21.74
N VAL A 344 -16.23 26.63 21.99
CA VAL A 344 -16.64 26.25 23.37
C VAL A 344 -15.41 26.08 24.27
N ALA A 345 -14.36 25.39 23.80
CA ALA A 345 -13.12 25.22 24.57
C ALA A 345 -12.48 26.57 24.91
N ARG A 346 -12.45 27.52 23.96
CA ARG A 346 -11.95 28.89 24.22
C ARG A 346 -12.82 29.66 25.22
N LEU A 347 -14.14 29.45 25.25
CA LEU A 347 -15.04 30.08 26.22
C LEU A 347 -14.94 29.46 27.60
N GLN A 348 -14.60 28.20 27.72
CA GLN A 348 -14.41 27.51 29.01
C GLN A 348 -13.17 28.01 29.77
N THR A 349 -12.21 28.64 29.09
CA THR A 349 -11.12 29.32 29.77
C THR A 349 -11.63 30.63 30.40
N THR A 350 -11.21 30.95 31.65
CA THR A 350 -11.62 32.16 32.34
C THR A 350 -11.37 33.44 31.53
N LYS A 351 -10.24 33.48 30.76
CA LYS A 351 -9.92 34.59 29.85
C LYS A 351 -10.84 34.64 28.63
N GLY A 352 -11.21 33.49 28.07
CA GLY A 352 -12.14 33.41 26.95
C GLY A 352 -13.53 33.88 27.29
N TRP A 353 -14.05 33.48 28.47
CA TRP A 353 -15.35 33.90 28.97
C TRP A 353 -15.44 35.41 29.22
N ILE A 354 -14.41 36.00 29.80
CA ILE A 354 -14.33 37.46 30.03
C ILE A 354 -14.34 38.19 28.68
N LYS A 355 -13.54 37.74 27.71
CA LYS A 355 -13.49 38.33 26.35
C LYS A 355 -14.83 38.24 25.61
N TYR A 356 -15.51 37.13 25.72
CA TYR A 356 -16.84 36.91 25.13
C TYR A 356 -17.86 37.89 25.76
N LYS A 357 -17.89 38.03 27.09
CA LYS A 357 -18.79 38.98 27.76
C LYS A 357 -18.50 40.44 27.37
N ILE A 358 -17.24 40.85 27.30
CA ILE A 358 -16.85 42.20 26.89
C ILE A 358 -17.30 42.49 25.46
N ASN A 359 -17.15 41.56 24.53
CA ASN A 359 -17.58 41.75 23.14
C ASN A 359 -19.10 41.88 23.04
N ASN A 360 -19.88 41.06 23.73
CA ASN A 360 -21.34 41.14 23.76
C ASN A 360 -21.84 42.46 24.34
N ILE A 361 -21.13 43.02 25.35
CA ILE A 361 -21.47 44.35 25.88
C ILE A 361 -21.17 45.43 24.83
N LYS A 362 -20.04 45.36 24.11
CA LYS A 362 -19.70 46.30 23.06
C LYS A 362 -20.67 46.28 21.88
N GLU A 363 -21.19 45.09 21.48
CA GLU A 363 -22.20 44.97 20.45
C GLU A 363 -23.57 45.50 20.82
N ARG A 364 -23.94 45.42 22.10
CA ARG A 364 -25.18 46.00 22.67
C ARG A 364 -25.12 47.51 22.87
N LEU A 365 -23.93 48.09 22.89
CA LEU A 365 -23.69 49.51 23.02
C LEU A 365 -23.45 50.24 21.68
N ARG A 366 -23.44 49.49 20.58
CA ARG A 366 -23.48 49.96 19.22
C ARG A 366 -24.90 49.86 18.64
#